data_2925eae440dbc81dee10c7452791a24a
#
_entry.id   2925eae440dbc81dee10c7452791a24a
#
_cell.length_a   1.000
_cell.length_b   1.000
_cell.length_c   1.000
_cell.angle_alpha   90.00
_cell.angle_beta   90.00
_cell.angle_gamma   90.00
#
_symmetry.space_group_name_H-M   'P 1'
#
loop_
_entity.id
_entity.type
_entity.pdbx_description
1 polymer ?
#
loop_
_entity_poly.entity_id
_entity_poly.type
_entity_poly.pdbx_seq_one_letter_code
_entity_poly.pdbx_strand_id
1 'polypeptide(L)'
;FSVNYLGANITQVGLNFSRPGAQVLGQYYQFIRLGYEGYKQIQENSMAIARYLHEEIGKMKPFANYGKEVVNPLFIWMMCSTYSKTAKWTLFDLQDRLKQSGWMVPAYTMPKDIEDRVVMRIVVRQGFSRDMADMLLSDIRAAIAELEKLEYPTPSRLAYERQEKIKPTIFTHNGGRKR
;
A
#
# COMPACT_ATOMS: atom_id res chain seq x y z
N PHE A 1 0.83 13.45 -20.03
CA PHE A 1 -0.06 13.33 -18.86
C PHE A 1 0.78 13.15 -17.60
N SER A 2 0.51 13.91 -16.56
CA SER A 2 1.10 13.73 -15.25
C SER A 2 0.07 13.07 -14.34
N VAL A 3 0.42 11.92 -13.78
CA VAL A 3 -0.45 11.16 -12.89
C VAL A 3 0.26 10.97 -11.56
N ASN A 4 -0.41 11.34 -10.46
CA ASN A 4 0.05 10.99 -9.13
C ASN A 4 -0.32 9.53 -8.85
N TYR A 5 0.65 8.65 -8.94
CA TYR A 5 0.47 7.23 -8.70
C TYR A 5 1.47 6.74 -7.64
N LEU A 6 0.95 6.14 -6.58
CA LEU A 6 1.75 5.66 -5.45
C LEU A 6 2.62 6.75 -4.79
N GLY A 7 2.11 7.98 -4.67
CA GLY A 7 2.79 9.08 -4.01
C GLY A 7 3.89 9.76 -4.83
N ALA A 8 4.06 9.40 -6.11
CA ALA A 8 4.99 10.05 -7.02
C ALA A 8 4.27 10.60 -8.26
N ASN A 9 4.68 11.79 -8.71
CA ASN A 9 4.25 12.30 -10.00
C ASN A 9 4.99 11.57 -11.11
N ILE A 10 4.27 10.68 -11.81
CA ILE A 10 4.80 9.96 -12.96
C ILE A 10 4.33 10.66 -14.23
N THR A 11 5.28 11.18 -14.99
CA THR A 11 5.00 11.73 -16.32
C THR A 11 5.06 10.59 -17.34
N GLN A 12 3.92 10.29 -17.96
CA GLN A 12 3.86 9.33 -19.04
C GLN A 12 3.70 10.04 -20.38
N VAL A 13 4.65 9.81 -21.28
CA VAL A 13 4.58 10.16 -22.70
C VAL A 13 4.67 8.86 -23.48
N GLY A 14 3.53 8.28 -23.81
CA GLY A 14 3.46 7.04 -24.57
C GLY A 14 2.71 7.23 -25.88
N LEU A 15 3.43 7.32 -26.99
CA LEU A 15 2.90 7.10 -28.32
C LEU A 15 3.20 5.65 -28.71
N ASN A 16 2.15 4.89 -28.97
CA ASN A 16 2.29 3.52 -29.45
C ASN A 16 2.39 3.52 -30.98
N PHE A 17 3.53 3.05 -31.48
CA PHE A 17 3.73 2.77 -32.92
C PHE A 17 3.49 1.28 -33.20
N SER A 18 3.67 0.87 -34.43
CA SER A 18 3.59 -0.53 -34.87
C SER A 18 4.44 -1.44 -34.01
N ARG A 19 3.89 -2.56 -33.55
CA ARG A 19 4.57 -3.53 -32.72
C ARG A 19 4.46 -4.94 -33.27
N PRO A 20 5.44 -5.83 -32.98
CA PRO A 20 5.34 -7.26 -33.31
C PRO A 20 4.11 -7.91 -32.68
N GLY A 21 3.46 -8.83 -33.39
CA GLY A 21 2.30 -9.57 -32.88
C GLY A 21 2.61 -10.63 -31.82
N ALA A 22 3.86 -10.80 -31.42
CA ALA A 22 4.28 -11.81 -30.44
C ALA A 22 3.55 -11.69 -29.09
N GLN A 23 3.24 -10.48 -28.64
CA GLN A 23 2.49 -10.25 -27.40
C GLN A 23 1.06 -10.78 -27.48
N VAL A 24 0.41 -10.66 -28.65
CA VAL A 24 -0.93 -11.21 -28.91
C VAL A 24 -0.90 -12.73 -28.87
N LEU A 25 0.10 -13.34 -29.51
CA LEU A 25 0.29 -14.79 -29.48
C LEU A 25 0.58 -15.29 -28.06
N GLY A 26 1.37 -14.56 -27.28
CA GLY A 26 1.63 -14.88 -25.88
C GLY A 26 0.36 -14.87 -25.02
N GLN A 27 -0.51 -13.88 -25.21
CA GLN A 27 -1.81 -13.83 -24.50
C GLN A 27 -2.72 -15.00 -24.93
N TYR A 28 -2.82 -15.25 -26.23
CA TYR A 28 -3.62 -16.35 -26.77
C TYR A 28 -3.16 -17.70 -26.21
N TYR A 29 -1.83 -17.93 -26.19
CA TYR A 29 -1.24 -19.13 -25.59
C TYR A 29 -1.65 -19.30 -24.12
N GLN A 30 -1.58 -18.22 -23.33
CA GLN A 30 -1.96 -18.29 -21.92
C GLN A 30 -3.44 -18.59 -21.75
N PHE A 31 -4.32 -18.03 -22.57
CA PHE A 31 -5.76 -18.33 -22.49
C PHE A 31 -6.06 -19.78 -22.80
N ILE A 32 -5.41 -20.35 -23.83
CA ILE A 32 -5.60 -21.76 -24.16
C ILE A 32 -5.01 -22.68 -23.08
N ARG A 33 -3.79 -22.36 -22.62
CA ARG A 33 -3.07 -23.17 -21.63
C ARG A 33 -3.79 -23.28 -20.31
N LEU A 34 -4.29 -22.19 -19.79
CA LEU A 34 -4.92 -22.12 -18.47
C LEU A 34 -6.42 -22.39 -18.54
N GLY A 35 -7.09 -21.88 -19.55
CA GLY A 35 -8.53 -21.95 -19.65
C GLY A 35 -9.23 -21.29 -18.45
N TYR A 36 -10.53 -21.48 -18.35
CA TYR A 36 -11.32 -20.94 -17.25
C TYR A 36 -10.88 -21.51 -15.88
N GLU A 37 -10.69 -22.82 -15.78
CA GLU A 37 -10.35 -23.47 -14.53
C GLU A 37 -8.95 -23.08 -14.01
N GLY A 38 -7.97 -22.97 -14.91
CA GLY A 38 -6.63 -22.53 -14.52
C GLY A 38 -6.62 -21.09 -13.97
N TYR A 39 -7.31 -20.17 -14.63
CA TYR A 39 -7.44 -18.79 -14.13
C TYR A 39 -8.20 -18.72 -12.81
N LYS A 40 -9.29 -19.49 -12.67
CA LYS A 40 -10.07 -19.57 -11.45
C LYS A 40 -9.20 -20.02 -10.26
N GLN A 41 -8.47 -21.13 -10.42
CA GLN A 41 -7.58 -21.64 -9.37
C GLN A 41 -6.49 -20.62 -8.96
N ILE A 42 -5.89 -19.94 -9.94
CA ILE A 42 -4.90 -18.89 -9.67
C ILE A 42 -5.52 -17.76 -8.85
N GLN A 43 -6.71 -17.29 -9.22
CA GLN A 43 -7.38 -16.19 -8.52
C GLN A 43 -7.86 -16.60 -7.13
N GLU A 44 -8.42 -17.80 -6.97
CA GLU A 44 -8.84 -18.32 -5.68
C GLU A 44 -7.66 -18.45 -4.70
N ASN A 45 -6.51 -18.97 -5.18
CA ASN A 45 -5.30 -19.03 -4.37
C ASN A 45 -4.78 -17.64 -3.98
N SER A 46 -4.73 -16.70 -4.93
CA SER A 46 -4.30 -15.33 -4.65
C SER A 46 -5.24 -14.65 -3.64
N MET A 47 -6.54 -14.89 -3.74
CA MET A 47 -7.53 -14.40 -2.78
C MET A 47 -7.36 -15.00 -1.39
N ALA A 48 -7.10 -16.30 -1.30
CA ALA A 48 -6.88 -16.98 -0.03
C ALA A 48 -5.66 -16.40 0.70
N ILE A 49 -4.56 -16.18 -0.02
CA ILE A 49 -3.34 -15.58 0.53
C ILE A 49 -3.57 -14.10 0.91
N ALA A 50 -4.31 -13.35 0.10
CA ALA A 50 -4.62 -11.95 0.42
C ALA A 50 -5.47 -11.83 1.69
N ARG A 51 -6.48 -12.69 1.86
CA ARG A 51 -7.27 -12.74 3.10
C ARG A 51 -6.42 -13.10 4.31
N TYR A 52 -5.55 -14.09 4.16
CA TYR A 52 -4.63 -14.46 5.22
C TYR A 52 -3.72 -13.31 5.66
N LEU A 53 -3.08 -12.63 4.72
CA LEU A 53 -2.22 -11.48 5.02
C LEU A 53 -3.02 -10.34 5.66
N HIS A 54 -4.21 -10.06 5.16
CA HIS A 54 -5.10 -9.04 5.71
C HIS A 54 -5.45 -9.34 7.19
N GLU A 55 -5.80 -10.57 7.51
CA GLU A 55 -6.11 -11.00 8.86
C GLU A 55 -4.89 -10.89 9.79
N GLU A 56 -3.73 -11.41 9.37
CA GLU A 56 -2.52 -11.42 10.17
C GLU A 56 -1.95 -10.00 10.40
N ILE A 57 -1.96 -9.14 9.39
CA ILE A 57 -1.52 -7.75 9.53
C ILE A 57 -2.50 -6.98 10.42
N GLY A 58 -3.80 -7.22 10.31
CA GLY A 58 -4.81 -6.61 11.15
C GLY A 58 -4.71 -6.97 12.64
N LYS A 59 -4.08 -8.11 12.97
CA LYS A 59 -3.79 -8.51 14.37
C LYS A 59 -2.56 -7.79 14.94
N MET A 60 -1.72 -7.17 14.10
CA MET A 60 -0.53 -6.46 14.56
C MET A 60 -0.92 -5.11 15.16
N LYS A 61 -0.53 -4.85 16.39
CA LYS A 61 -0.90 -3.68 17.19
C LYS A 61 -0.76 -2.30 16.51
N PRO A 62 0.28 -2.04 15.68
CA PRO A 62 0.42 -0.74 15.03
C PRO A 62 -0.59 -0.48 13.91
N PHE A 63 -1.26 -1.50 13.37
CA PHE A 63 -1.99 -1.41 12.12
C PHE A 63 -3.50 -1.50 12.28
N ALA A 64 -4.16 -0.93 11.29
CA ALA A 64 -5.59 -1.11 11.04
C ALA A 64 -5.80 -1.36 9.55
N ASN A 65 -6.64 -2.31 9.21
CA ASN A 65 -7.00 -2.58 7.83
C ASN A 65 -7.90 -1.46 7.29
N TYR A 66 -7.65 -1.09 6.05
CA TYR A 66 -8.50 -0.15 5.32
C TYR A 66 -9.55 -0.95 4.54
N GLY A 67 -10.75 -1.04 5.10
CA GLY A 67 -11.82 -1.89 4.60
C GLY A 67 -12.07 -3.12 5.50
N LYS A 68 -13.31 -3.61 5.46
CA LYS A 68 -13.73 -4.75 6.29
C LYS A 68 -13.39 -6.09 5.66
N GLU A 69 -13.42 -6.17 4.34
CA GLU A 69 -13.29 -7.41 3.59
C GLU A 69 -12.30 -7.28 2.43
N VAL A 70 -11.63 -8.37 2.12
CA VAL A 70 -10.79 -8.51 0.93
C VAL A 70 -11.63 -9.06 -0.20
N VAL A 71 -11.97 -8.22 -1.16
CA VAL A 71 -12.79 -8.56 -2.34
C VAL A 71 -11.95 -8.83 -3.60
N ASN A 72 -10.66 -8.45 -3.56
CA ASN A 72 -9.68 -8.64 -4.62
C ASN A 72 -8.38 -9.16 -4.03
N PRO A 73 -7.46 -9.77 -4.80
CA PRO A 73 -6.14 -10.14 -4.32
C PRO A 73 -5.23 -8.91 -4.10
N LEU A 74 -5.83 -7.85 -3.61
CA LEU A 74 -5.23 -6.58 -3.24
C LEU A 74 -5.90 -6.08 -1.97
N PHE A 75 -5.10 -5.63 -1.00
CA PHE A 75 -5.63 -4.96 0.17
C PHE A 75 -4.70 -3.84 0.65
N ILE A 76 -5.25 -2.96 1.46
CA ILE A 76 -4.61 -1.77 1.97
C ILE A 76 -4.70 -1.78 3.49
N TRP A 77 -3.64 -1.35 4.17
CA TRP A 77 -3.66 -1.10 5.60
C TRP A 77 -2.98 0.22 5.94
N MET A 78 -3.23 0.70 7.13
CA MET A 78 -2.72 1.96 7.63
C MET A 78 -2.23 1.81 9.08
N MET A 79 -1.48 2.78 9.55
CA MET A 79 -1.16 2.86 10.97
C MET A 79 -2.43 3.25 11.75
N CYS A 80 -2.70 2.56 12.84
CA CYS A 80 -3.83 2.88 13.72
C CYS A 80 -3.71 4.33 14.22
N SER A 81 -4.80 5.08 14.23
CA SER A 81 -4.79 6.52 14.56
C SER A 81 -4.27 6.82 15.97
N THR A 82 -4.53 5.94 16.94
CA THR A 82 -4.00 6.06 18.31
C THR A 82 -2.51 5.82 18.35
N TYR A 83 -2.02 4.81 17.64
CA TYR A 83 -0.60 4.48 17.57
C TYR A 83 0.20 5.51 16.76
N SER A 84 -0.35 5.99 15.67
CA SER A 84 0.26 7.02 14.82
C SER A 84 0.65 8.29 15.57
N LYS A 85 -0.08 8.66 16.64
CA LYS A 85 0.20 9.87 17.44
C LYS A 85 1.46 9.73 18.30
N THR A 86 1.80 8.53 18.73
CA THR A 86 2.92 8.25 19.64
C THR A 86 4.13 7.63 18.94
N ALA A 87 3.94 7.07 17.76
CA ALA A 87 5.01 6.42 17.00
C ALA A 87 6.10 7.41 16.60
N LYS A 88 7.35 6.99 16.74
CA LYS A 88 8.53 7.74 16.31
C LYS A 88 8.90 7.50 14.85
N TRP A 89 8.13 6.70 14.15
CA TRP A 89 8.33 6.26 12.77
C TRP A 89 7.02 6.34 11.96
N THR A 90 7.13 6.23 10.65
CA THR A 90 6.02 6.28 9.70
C THR A 90 5.97 5.00 8.86
N LEU A 91 4.90 4.82 8.06
CA LEU A 91 4.82 3.72 7.10
C LEU A 91 5.88 3.81 6.00
N PHE A 92 6.43 5.00 5.70
CA PHE A 92 7.55 5.15 4.78
C PHE A 92 8.82 4.53 5.34
N ASP A 93 9.07 4.66 6.64
CA ASP A 93 10.21 4.02 7.31
C ASP A 93 10.08 2.49 7.29
N LEU A 94 8.86 1.98 7.49
CA LEU A 94 8.57 0.56 7.36
C LEU A 94 8.80 0.06 5.92
N GLN A 95 8.35 0.81 4.92
CA GLN A 95 8.63 0.50 3.51
C GLN A 95 10.13 0.37 3.26
N ASP A 96 10.93 1.31 3.76
CA ASP A 96 12.38 1.30 3.56
C ASP A 96 13.05 0.11 4.27
N ARG A 97 12.57 -0.29 5.44
CA ARG A 97 13.04 -1.51 6.11
C ARG A 97 12.69 -2.77 5.33
N LEU A 98 11.45 -2.90 4.88
CA LEU A 98 11.03 -4.04 4.06
C LEU A 98 11.79 -4.13 2.74
N LYS A 99 12.14 -2.99 2.14
CA LYS A 99 12.96 -2.94 0.94
C LYS A 99 14.37 -3.51 1.16
N GLN A 100 14.95 -3.33 2.34
CA GLN A 100 16.24 -3.92 2.70
C GLN A 100 16.18 -5.45 2.75
N SER A 101 15.03 -6.01 3.12
CA SER A 101 14.74 -7.46 3.06
C SER A 101 14.27 -7.94 1.68
N GLY A 102 14.28 -7.07 0.66
CA GLY A 102 13.89 -7.42 -0.72
C GLY A 102 12.41 -7.27 -1.03
N TRP A 103 11.58 -6.80 -0.09
CA TRP A 103 10.14 -6.61 -0.31
C TRP A 103 9.83 -5.21 -0.83
N MET A 104 9.08 -5.16 -1.94
CA MET A 104 8.56 -3.89 -2.47
C MET A 104 7.09 -3.71 -2.08
N VAL A 105 6.87 -3.20 -0.88
CA VAL A 105 5.53 -2.87 -0.36
C VAL A 105 5.40 -1.36 -0.28
N PRO A 106 4.72 -0.70 -1.24
CA PRO A 106 4.70 0.75 -1.31
C PRO A 106 3.83 1.37 -0.21
N ALA A 107 4.36 2.42 0.42
CA ALA A 107 3.63 3.37 1.24
C ALA A 107 3.35 4.64 0.43
N TYR A 108 2.14 5.21 0.54
CA TYR A 108 1.76 6.42 -0.16
C TYR A 108 0.62 7.15 0.55
N THR A 109 0.50 8.44 0.28
CA THR A 109 -0.61 9.25 0.75
C THR A 109 -1.87 8.99 -0.08
N MET A 110 -3.02 9.09 0.56
CA MET A 110 -4.30 8.99 -0.14
C MET A 110 -4.53 10.20 -1.06
N PRO A 111 -5.52 10.16 -1.97
CA PRO A 111 -5.83 11.25 -2.90
C PRO A 111 -6.20 12.56 -2.20
N LYS A 112 -6.37 13.62 -3.01
CA LYS A 112 -6.80 14.95 -2.58
C LYS A 112 -8.00 14.86 -1.61
N ASP A 113 -7.98 15.70 -0.58
CA ASP A 113 -8.94 15.83 0.51
C ASP A 113 -8.78 14.79 1.66
N ILE A 114 -7.96 13.75 1.48
CA ILE A 114 -7.61 12.74 2.50
C ILE A 114 -6.10 12.42 2.50
N GLU A 115 -5.25 13.35 2.06
CA GLU A 115 -3.80 13.20 1.93
C GLU A 115 -3.08 13.02 3.27
N ASP A 116 -3.75 13.35 4.37
CA ASP A 116 -3.28 13.12 5.73
C ASP A 116 -3.18 11.63 6.09
N ARG A 117 -3.82 10.76 5.30
CA ARG A 117 -3.76 9.33 5.52
C ARG A 117 -2.68 8.69 4.66
N VAL A 118 -1.71 8.10 5.33
CA VAL A 118 -0.70 7.25 4.67
C VAL A 118 -1.13 5.81 4.77
N VAL A 119 -1.04 5.09 3.67
CA VAL A 119 -1.42 3.68 3.57
C VAL A 119 -0.30 2.88 2.93
N MET A 120 -0.29 1.58 3.19
CA MET A 120 0.51 0.60 2.45
C MET A 120 -0.39 -0.36 1.70
N ARG A 121 0.08 -0.86 0.57
CA ARG A 121 -0.69 -1.75 -0.30
C ARG A 121 0.09 -3.01 -0.65
N ILE A 122 -0.59 -4.15 -0.54
CA ILE A 122 -0.10 -5.42 -1.09
C ILE A 122 -1.01 -5.85 -2.24
N VAL A 123 -0.38 -6.30 -3.32
CA VAL A 123 -1.02 -6.99 -4.44
C VAL A 123 -0.47 -8.41 -4.48
N VAL A 124 -1.31 -9.37 -4.20
CA VAL A 124 -0.94 -10.79 -4.27
C VAL A 124 -1.10 -11.28 -5.71
N ARG A 125 0.01 -11.66 -6.32
CA ARG A 125 0.05 -12.12 -7.71
C ARG A 125 0.26 -13.61 -7.78
N GLN A 126 0.01 -14.18 -8.97
CA GLN A 126 0.38 -15.55 -9.28
C GLN A 126 1.85 -15.82 -8.91
N GLY A 127 2.11 -16.96 -8.27
CA GLY A 127 3.44 -17.36 -7.82
C GLY A 127 3.82 -16.87 -6.42
N PHE A 128 3.01 -16.02 -5.79
CA PHE A 128 3.20 -15.66 -4.38
C PHE A 128 2.59 -16.77 -3.51
N SER A 129 3.47 -17.54 -2.85
CA SER A 129 3.08 -18.69 -2.04
C SER A 129 2.69 -18.33 -0.61
N ARG A 130 2.13 -19.30 0.12
CA ARG A 130 1.88 -19.15 1.56
C ARG A 130 3.17 -18.96 2.34
N ASP A 131 4.22 -19.69 2.01
CA ASP A 131 5.52 -19.57 2.67
C ASP A 131 6.12 -18.16 2.48
N MET A 132 5.97 -17.60 1.28
CA MET A 132 6.37 -16.21 1.03
C MET A 132 5.54 -15.21 1.86
N ALA A 133 4.27 -15.49 2.07
CA ALA A 133 3.43 -14.66 2.93
C ALA A 133 3.89 -14.73 4.39
N ASP A 134 4.26 -15.91 4.89
CA ASP A 134 4.77 -16.10 6.24
C ASP A 134 6.14 -15.43 6.43
N MET A 135 7.02 -15.50 5.43
CA MET A 135 8.29 -14.76 5.42
C MET A 135 8.05 -13.25 5.48
N LEU A 136 7.15 -12.71 4.64
CA LEU A 136 6.81 -11.29 4.66
C LEU A 136 6.27 -10.86 6.03
N LEU A 137 5.38 -11.64 6.65
CA LEU A 137 4.84 -11.35 7.98
C LEU A 137 5.92 -11.36 9.06
N SER A 138 6.89 -12.27 8.96
CA SER A 138 8.06 -12.32 9.84
C SER A 138 8.90 -11.06 9.71
N ASP A 139 9.19 -10.63 8.48
CA ASP A 139 10.00 -9.45 8.20
C ASP A 139 9.27 -8.16 8.62
N ILE A 140 7.95 -8.08 8.46
CA ILE A 140 7.15 -6.97 8.98
C ILE A 140 7.27 -6.89 10.51
N ARG A 141 7.16 -8.01 11.23
CA ARG A 141 7.29 -8.04 12.70
C ARG A 141 8.70 -7.64 13.14
N ALA A 142 9.73 -8.12 12.46
CA ALA A 142 11.12 -7.77 12.74
C ALA A 142 11.37 -6.27 12.50
N ALA A 143 10.91 -5.73 11.39
CA ALA A 143 11.03 -4.31 11.06
C ALA A 143 10.32 -3.41 12.07
N ILE A 144 9.11 -3.78 12.52
CA ILE A 144 8.40 -3.07 13.60
C ILE A 144 9.22 -3.09 14.88
N ALA A 145 9.72 -4.26 15.28
CA ALA A 145 10.50 -4.40 16.50
C ALA A 145 11.78 -3.55 16.51
N GLU A 146 12.40 -3.34 15.34
CA GLU A 146 13.52 -2.42 15.18
C GLU A 146 13.08 -0.96 15.25
N LEU A 147 12.00 -0.59 14.57
CA LEU A 147 11.48 0.77 14.56
C LEU A 147 10.96 1.22 15.94
N GLU A 148 10.45 0.29 16.73
CA GLU A 148 10.01 0.57 18.11
C GLU A 148 11.15 0.86 19.09
N LYS A 149 12.38 0.41 18.81
CA LYS A 149 13.58 0.67 19.62
C LYS A 149 14.17 2.08 19.41
N LEU A 150 13.68 2.84 18.43
CA LEU A 150 14.21 4.17 18.15
C LEU A 150 14.05 5.10 19.35
N GLU A 151 15.15 5.74 19.76
CA GLU A 151 15.13 6.74 20.82
C GLU A 151 14.56 8.07 20.35
N TYR A 152 14.80 8.41 19.07
CA TYR A 152 14.38 9.68 18.44
C TYR A 152 13.47 9.44 17.24
N PRO A 153 12.57 10.40 16.92
CA PRO A 153 11.77 10.32 15.71
C PRO A 153 12.60 10.27 14.44
N THR A 154 12.15 9.49 13.46
CA THR A 154 12.79 9.43 12.13
C THR A 154 12.65 10.76 11.38
N PRO A 155 13.51 11.03 10.38
CA PRO A 155 13.35 12.20 9.50
C PRO A 155 11.98 12.25 8.82
N SER A 156 11.44 11.10 8.40
CA SER A 156 10.11 10.96 7.80
C SER A 156 9.02 11.38 8.79
N ARG A 157 9.15 10.99 10.06
CA ARG A 157 8.22 11.37 11.11
C ARG A 157 8.24 12.88 11.38
N LEU A 158 9.43 13.45 11.47
CA LEU A 158 9.60 14.90 11.67
C LEU A 158 9.05 15.72 10.49
N ALA A 159 9.23 15.23 9.26
CA ALA A 159 8.66 15.87 8.07
C ALA A 159 7.12 15.82 8.09
N TYR A 160 6.55 14.68 8.47
CA TYR A 160 5.10 14.52 8.60
C TYR A 160 4.50 15.48 9.63
N GLU A 161 5.11 15.60 10.80
CA GLU A 161 4.66 16.54 11.86
C GLU A 161 4.75 18.00 11.43
N ARG A 162 5.75 18.37 10.63
CA ARG A 162 5.86 19.73 10.05
C ARG A 162 4.71 20.01 9.09
N GLN A 163 4.34 19.05 8.24
CA GLN A 163 3.22 19.20 7.30
C GLN A 163 1.88 19.33 8.02
N GLU A 164 1.65 18.58 9.10
CA GLU A 164 0.44 18.73 9.91
C GLU A 164 0.33 20.13 10.54
N LYS A 165 1.44 20.70 11.00
CA LYS A 165 1.47 22.05 11.58
C LYS A 165 1.25 23.18 10.55
N ILE A 166 1.52 22.91 9.27
CA ILE A 166 1.41 23.89 8.18
C ILE A 166 0.01 23.83 7.52
N LYS A 167 -0.82 22.81 7.81
CA LYS A 167 -2.19 22.79 7.31
C LYS A 167 -2.91 24.07 7.76
N PRO A 168 -3.35 24.95 6.83
CA PRO A 168 -4.10 26.14 7.21
C PRO A 168 -5.37 25.67 7.93
N THR A 169 -5.59 26.24 9.10
CA THR A 169 -6.90 26.14 9.75
C THR A 169 -7.92 26.63 8.73
N ILE A 170 -8.78 25.76 8.26
CA ILE A 170 -9.86 26.16 7.35
C ILE A 170 -10.72 27.12 8.15
N PHE A 171 -10.54 28.44 7.94
CA PHE A 171 -11.47 29.42 8.37
C PHE A 171 -12.79 29.14 7.65
N THR A 172 -13.71 28.49 8.31
CA THR A 172 -15.10 28.45 7.90
C THR A 172 -15.59 29.87 7.96
N HIS A 173 -15.63 30.55 6.82
CA HIS A 173 -16.35 31.81 6.65
C HIS A 173 -17.85 31.49 6.84
N ASN A 174 -18.31 31.57 8.08
CA ASN A 174 -19.72 31.74 8.36
C ASN A 174 -20.09 33.16 7.94
N GLY A 175 -20.32 33.34 6.65
CA GLY A 175 -20.91 34.53 6.07
C GLY A 175 -22.36 34.64 6.46
N GLY A 176 -22.64 35.02 7.69
CA GLY A 176 -23.94 35.46 8.12
C GLY A 176 -24.32 36.78 7.37
N ARG A 177 -25.10 36.66 6.29
CA ARG A 177 -25.86 37.82 5.79
C ARG A 177 -26.89 38.17 6.85
N LYS A 178 -26.64 39.25 7.59
CA LYS A 178 -27.71 40.03 8.23
C LYS A 178 -28.29 41.00 7.22
N ARG A 179 -29.56 40.91 7.00
CA ARG A 179 -30.37 42.09 6.69
C ARG A 179 -30.77 42.77 7.97
#